data_93d605911f497b2f4bfc5c158f7ba7f5
#
_entry.id   93d605911f497b2f4bfc5c158f7ba7f5
#
_cell.length_a   1.000
_cell.length_b   1.000
_cell.length_c   1.000
_cell.angle_alpha   90.00
_cell.angle_beta   90.00
_cell.angle_gamma   90.00
#
_symmetry.space_group_name_H-M   'P 1'
#
loop_
_entity.id
_entity.type
_entity.pdbx_description
1 polymer ?
#
loop_
_entity_poly.entity_id
_entity_poly.type
_entity_poly.pdbx_seq_one_letter_code
_entity_poly.pdbx_strand_id
1 'polypeptide(L)'
;MKHIILITLFFLHIFMAFSQSDSLPYVIVLGVAQDGGYPHIGCQRQCCKLSWKNVEMRRHVVSLALVDPAEKKWWLFEATPDINEQLHLFSTLTQNAYSYLPQGIFITHAHIGHYTGLMELGREAMGAKEIPVYTLPRMAAFLKNNGPWGQLVQLKNIELKRAQTKLSHR
;
A
#
# COMPACT_ATOMS: atom_id res chain seq x y z
N MET A 1 34.58 17.43 -41.87
CA MET A 1 33.24 16.84 -41.61
C MET A 1 33.26 15.67 -40.62
N LYS A 2 34.16 14.68 -40.70
CA LYS A 2 34.21 13.54 -39.75
C LYS A 2 34.42 13.93 -38.28
N HIS A 3 35.20 14.95 -37.98
CA HIS A 3 35.47 15.41 -36.59
C HIS A 3 34.28 16.17 -35.96
N ILE A 4 33.47 16.86 -36.79
CA ILE A 4 32.27 17.57 -36.30
C ILE A 4 31.20 16.58 -35.89
N ILE A 5 31.03 15.46 -36.64
CA ILE A 5 30.08 14.42 -36.32
C ILE A 5 30.43 13.69 -35.01
N LEU A 6 31.73 13.48 -34.75
CA LEU A 6 32.21 12.84 -33.52
C LEU A 6 31.94 13.69 -32.27
N ILE A 7 32.15 15.03 -32.39
CA ILE A 7 31.87 15.94 -31.29
C ILE A 7 30.37 16.04 -30.99
N THR A 8 29.51 16.06 -32.00
CA THR A 8 28.06 16.10 -31.81
C THR A 8 27.54 14.82 -31.15
N LEU A 9 28.06 13.64 -31.51
CA LEU A 9 27.73 12.38 -30.85
C LEU A 9 28.19 12.32 -29.40
N PHE A 10 29.36 12.87 -29.08
CA PHE A 10 29.88 12.96 -27.71
C PHE A 10 29.02 13.87 -26.84
N PHE A 11 28.57 15.02 -27.33
CA PHE A 11 27.62 15.90 -26.62
C PHE A 11 26.24 15.30 -26.43
N LEU A 12 25.73 14.50 -27.39
CA LEU A 12 24.45 13.80 -27.23
C LEU A 12 24.51 12.76 -26.10
N HIS A 13 25.62 12.08 -25.90
CA HIS A 13 25.80 11.12 -24.81
C HIS A 13 25.88 11.77 -23.41
N ILE A 14 26.42 12.99 -23.33
CA ILE A 14 26.48 13.75 -22.07
C ILE A 14 25.08 14.21 -21.63
N PHE A 15 24.18 14.54 -22.56
CA PHE A 15 22.82 14.95 -22.23
C PHE A 15 21.91 13.79 -21.75
N MET A 16 22.23 12.54 -22.11
CA MET A 16 21.48 11.37 -21.64
C MET A 16 21.83 10.93 -20.20
N ALA A 17 22.92 11.45 -19.61
CA ALA A 17 23.39 11.03 -18.28
C ALA A 17 22.79 11.82 -17.11
N PHE A 18 21.95 12.84 -17.34
CA PHE A 18 21.46 13.75 -16.31
C PHE A 18 19.95 13.69 -16.04
N SER A 19 19.32 12.55 -16.23
CA SER A 19 17.93 12.38 -15.78
C SER A 19 17.79 11.26 -14.76
N GLN A 20 18.65 11.27 -13.75
CA GLN A 20 18.35 10.57 -12.51
C GLN A 20 17.68 11.61 -11.61
N SER A 21 16.36 11.68 -11.69
CA SER A 21 15.57 12.38 -10.67
C SER A 21 15.78 11.60 -9.37
N ASP A 22 16.59 12.14 -8.47
CA ASP A 22 16.66 11.70 -7.07
C ASP A 22 15.33 12.04 -6.40
N SER A 23 14.29 11.31 -6.78
CA SER A 23 12.98 11.45 -6.16
C SER A 23 13.03 10.79 -4.79
N LEU A 24 12.94 11.62 -3.74
CA LEU A 24 12.90 11.17 -2.35
C LEU A 24 11.68 10.28 -2.10
N PRO A 25 11.76 9.32 -1.18
CA PRO A 25 10.59 8.59 -0.72
C PRO A 25 9.50 9.54 -0.21
N TYR A 26 8.26 9.19 -0.48
CA TYR A 26 7.09 9.98 -0.07
C TYR A 26 5.95 9.11 0.40
N VAL A 27 4.97 9.73 1.04
CA VAL A 27 3.76 9.04 1.56
C VAL A 27 2.53 9.57 0.84
N ILE A 28 1.65 8.64 0.43
CA ILE A 28 0.30 8.94 -0.04
C ILE A 28 -0.69 8.52 1.04
N VAL A 29 -1.60 9.43 1.40
CA VAL A 29 -2.71 9.14 2.32
C VAL A 29 -3.84 8.50 1.52
N LEU A 30 -4.15 7.23 1.80
CA LEU A 30 -5.19 6.46 1.11
C LEU A 30 -6.52 6.43 1.87
N GLY A 31 -6.51 6.83 3.13
CA GLY A 31 -7.69 6.91 3.96
C GLY A 31 -7.43 7.62 5.29
N VAL A 32 -8.48 8.20 5.87
CA VAL A 32 -8.41 9.01 7.11
C VAL A 32 -9.58 8.75 8.06
N ALA A 33 -10.49 7.84 7.73
CA ALA A 33 -11.61 7.50 8.61
C ALA A 33 -11.22 6.45 9.66
N GLN A 34 -12.01 6.34 10.71
CA GLN A 34 -11.92 5.26 11.70
C GLN A 34 -12.34 3.92 11.07
N ASP A 35 -12.14 2.83 11.80
CA ASP A 35 -12.41 1.43 11.42
C ASP A 35 -13.77 1.20 10.74
N GLY A 36 -14.80 1.93 11.14
CA GLY A 36 -16.14 1.86 10.58
C GLY A 36 -16.35 2.67 9.29
N GLY A 37 -15.33 3.33 8.78
CA GLY A 37 -15.40 4.15 7.57
C GLY A 37 -16.17 5.46 7.72
N TYR A 38 -16.29 6.18 6.61
CA TYR A 38 -17.14 7.37 6.54
C TYR A 38 -17.87 7.42 5.18
N PRO A 39 -19.22 7.33 5.17
CA PRO A 39 -20.16 7.35 6.30
C PRO A 39 -20.00 6.12 7.20
N HIS A 40 -20.14 6.33 8.52
CA HIS A 40 -20.02 5.25 9.49
C HIS A 40 -21.25 4.34 9.46
N ILE A 41 -21.03 3.04 9.60
CA ILE A 41 -22.11 2.03 9.65
C ILE A 41 -23.15 2.39 10.72
N GLY A 42 -24.44 2.35 10.33
CA GLY A 42 -25.57 2.65 11.24
C GLY A 42 -25.72 4.12 11.66
N CYS A 43 -24.82 5.01 11.24
CA CYS A 43 -24.88 6.44 11.60
C CYS A 43 -26.04 7.15 10.90
N GLN A 44 -26.95 7.75 11.69
CA GLN A 44 -28.10 8.55 11.22
C GLN A 44 -27.90 10.06 11.32
N ARG A 45 -26.71 10.51 11.70
CA ARG A 45 -26.37 11.94 11.82
C ARG A 45 -26.32 12.60 10.45
N GLN A 46 -26.54 13.91 10.42
CA GLN A 46 -26.57 14.69 9.17
C GLN A 46 -25.29 14.52 8.33
N CYS A 47 -24.11 14.50 8.95
CA CYS A 47 -22.83 14.29 8.25
C CYS A 47 -22.82 12.98 7.45
N CYS A 48 -23.24 11.86 8.06
CA CYS A 48 -23.30 10.57 7.37
C CYS A 48 -24.41 10.56 6.29
N LYS A 49 -25.56 11.18 6.56
CA LYS A 49 -26.64 11.30 5.56
C LYS A 49 -26.19 12.07 4.30
N LEU A 50 -25.38 13.11 4.47
CA LEU A 50 -24.83 13.89 3.37
C LEU A 50 -23.82 13.05 2.55
N SER A 51 -22.95 12.31 3.21
CA SER A 51 -21.94 11.47 2.53
C SER A 51 -22.54 10.24 1.83
N TRP A 52 -23.72 9.77 2.26
CA TRP A 52 -24.47 8.77 1.48
C TRP A 52 -24.99 9.35 0.16
N LYS A 53 -25.36 10.64 0.13
CA LYS A 53 -25.86 11.33 -1.06
C LYS A 53 -24.74 11.83 -1.97
N ASN A 54 -23.57 12.16 -1.40
CA ASN A 54 -22.42 12.67 -2.15
C ASN A 54 -21.19 11.77 -1.92
N VAL A 55 -20.81 11.01 -2.96
CA VAL A 55 -19.70 10.07 -2.92
C VAL A 55 -18.36 10.76 -2.63
N GLU A 56 -18.18 12.00 -3.09
CA GLU A 56 -16.95 12.76 -2.87
C GLU A 56 -16.70 13.11 -1.40
N MET A 57 -17.75 13.06 -0.58
CA MET A 57 -17.63 13.24 0.87
C MET A 57 -17.21 11.98 1.62
N ARG A 58 -17.20 10.83 0.98
CA ARG A 58 -16.78 9.58 1.60
C ARG A 58 -15.30 9.57 1.88
N ARG A 59 -14.90 8.83 2.90
CA ARG A 59 -13.48 8.66 3.26
C ARG A 59 -13.23 7.20 3.59
N HIS A 60 -12.18 6.67 3.04
CA HIS A 60 -11.69 5.33 3.35
C HIS A 60 -11.12 5.26 4.76
N VAL A 61 -11.12 4.08 5.33
CA VAL A 61 -10.47 3.77 6.60
C VAL A 61 -8.97 4.09 6.51
N VAL A 62 -8.38 4.53 7.62
CA VAL A 62 -7.01 5.03 7.66
C VAL A 62 -6.00 4.03 7.08
N SER A 63 -5.30 4.47 6.04
CA SER A 63 -4.23 3.73 5.39
C SER A 63 -3.25 4.67 4.70
N LEU A 64 -1.99 4.26 4.61
CA LEU A 64 -0.92 5.01 3.98
C LEU A 64 -0.15 4.13 3.00
N ALA A 65 0.28 4.71 1.89
CA ALA A 65 1.28 4.11 1.01
C ALA A 65 2.61 4.83 1.17
N LEU A 66 3.66 4.10 1.54
CA LEU A 66 5.04 4.59 1.48
C LEU A 66 5.61 4.22 0.11
N VAL A 67 6.11 5.20 -0.61
CA VAL A 67 6.62 5.04 -1.98
C VAL A 67 8.10 5.33 -2.02
N ASP A 68 8.86 4.44 -2.61
CA ASP A 68 10.26 4.62 -2.98
C ASP A 68 10.36 4.72 -4.51
N PRO A 69 10.46 5.95 -5.06
CA PRO A 69 10.51 6.14 -6.50
C PRO A 69 11.81 5.64 -7.13
N ALA A 70 12.92 5.67 -6.40
CA ALA A 70 14.22 5.22 -6.90
C ALA A 70 14.22 3.71 -7.20
N GLU A 71 13.61 2.93 -6.29
CA GLU A 71 13.50 1.48 -6.43
C GLU A 71 12.22 1.05 -7.17
N LYS A 72 11.32 1.99 -7.50
CA LYS A 72 9.96 1.72 -8.03
C LYS A 72 9.20 0.73 -7.17
N LYS A 73 9.29 0.88 -5.85
CA LYS A 73 8.66 0.05 -4.85
C LYS A 73 7.72 0.86 -3.98
N TRP A 74 6.74 0.18 -3.39
CA TRP A 74 5.86 0.79 -2.41
C TRP A 74 5.37 -0.22 -1.38
N TRP A 75 4.96 0.26 -0.22
CA TRP A 75 4.46 -0.53 0.90
C TRP A 75 3.15 0.08 1.40
N LEU A 76 2.24 -0.80 1.82
CA LEU A 76 0.96 -0.40 2.40
C LEU A 76 1.02 -0.47 3.93
N PHE A 77 0.52 0.54 4.60
CA PHE A 77 0.24 0.50 6.03
C PHE A 77 -1.26 0.32 6.23
N GLU A 78 -1.63 -0.73 6.92
CA GLU A 78 -2.95 -1.26 7.19
C GLU A 78 -3.64 -1.90 5.97
N ALA A 79 -4.20 -3.08 6.18
CA ALA A 79 -5.09 -3.76 5.24
C ALA A 79 -6.54 -3.57 5.70
N THR A 80 -7.11 -2.45 5.34
CA THR A 80 -8.43 -2.02 5.82
C THR A 80 -9.57 -2.72 5.08
N PRO A 81 -10.84 -2.62 5.56
CA PRO A 81 -11.99 -3.09 4.79
C PRO A 81 -12.11 -2.46 3.40
N ASP A 82 -11.53 -1.26 3.21
CA ASP A 82 -11.56 -0.51 1.94
C ASP A 82 -10.33 -0.79 1.05
N ILE A 83 -9.61 -1.88 1.28
CA ILE A 83 -8.33 -2.16 0.59
C ILE A 83 -8.47 -2.16 -0.94
N ASN A 84 -9.61 -2.63 -1.46
CA ASN A 84 -9.86 -2.68 -2.91
C ASN A 84 -9.83 -1.28 -3.52
N GLU A 85 -10.58 -0.36 -2.94
CA GLU A 85 -10.65 1.03 -3.36
C GLU A 85 -9.32 1.75 -3.13
N GLN A 86 -8.62 1.43 -2.04
CA GLN A 86 -7.33 2.03 -1.71
C GLN A 86 -6.23 1.61 -2.68
N LEU A 87 -6.17 0.34 -3.08
CA LEU A 87 -5.23 -0.14 -4.10
C LEU A 87 -5.53 0.51 -5.46
N HIS A 88 -6.81 0.62 -5.82
CA HIS A 88 -7.21 1.30 -7.04
C HIS A 88 -6.87 2.80 -7.01
N LEU A 89 -7.13 3.47 -5.89
CA LEU A 89 -6.77 4.88 -5.67
C LEU A 89 -5.26 5.10 -5.82
N PHE A 90 -4.44 4.23 -5.20
CA PHE A 90 -2.99 4.27 -5.35
C PHE A 90 -2.57 4.17 -6.83
N SER A 91 -3.08 3.18 -7.55
CA SER A 91 -2.80 3.01 -8.99
C SER A 91 -3.17 4.25 -9.79
N THR A 92 -4.34 4.84 -9.51
CA THR A 92 -4.82 6.06 -10.19
C THR A 92 -3.93 7.26 -9.91
N LEU A 93 -3.62 7.52 -8.63
CA LEU A 93 -2.78 8.65 -8.22
C LEU A 93 -1.35 8.57 -8.76
N THR A 94 -0.83 7.35 -8.90
CA THR A 94 0.50 7.10 -9.43
C THR A 94 0.52 6.83 -10.94
N GLN A 95 -0.62 6.96 -11.62
CA GLN A 95 -0.78 6.71 -13.06
C GLN A 95 -0.24 5.32 -13.48
N ASN A 96 -0.44 4.33 -12.63
CA ASN A 96 0.05 2.94 -12.81
C ASN A 96 1.59 2.83 -12.94
N ALA A 97 2.35 3.76 -12.36
CA ALA A 97 3.81 3.75 -12.42
C ALA A 97 4.45 2.66 -11.54
N TYR A 98 3.67 2.02 -10.67
CA TYR A 98 4.11 0.98 -9.72
C TYR A 98 3.29 -0.30 -9.89
N SER A 99 3.78 -1.41 -9.29
CA SER A 99 3.01 -2.65 -9.20
C SER A 99 1.67 -2.42 -8.49
N TYR A 100 0.61 -3.11 -8.93
CA TYR A 100 -0.71 -3.01 -8.29
C TYR A 100 -0.67 -3.43 -6.82
N LEU A 101 0.02 -4.55 -6.51
CA LEU A 101 0.25 -4.97 -5.14
C LEU A 101 1.51 -4.36 -4.54
N PRO A 102 1.51 -4.01 -3.24
CA PRO A 102 2.68 -3.51 -2.55
C PRO A 102 3.76 -4.58 -2.40
N GLN A 103 4.99 -4.16 -2.17
CA GLN A 103 6.11 -5.03 -1.80
C GLN A 103 5.94 -5.66 -0.41
N GLY A 104 5.00 -5.14 0.36
CA GLY A 104 4.59 -5.68 1.65
C GLY A 104 3.57 -4.77 2.33
N ILE A 105 2.88 -5.36 3.31
CA ILE A 105 1.84 -4.71 4.09
C ILE A 105 2.26 -4.69 5.55
N PHE A 106 2.21 -3.54 6.19
CA PHE A 106 2.50 -3.36 7.61
C PHE A 106 1.19 -3.29 8.40
N ILE A 107 0.98 -4.20 9.34
CA ILE A 107 -0.16 -4.18 10.26
C ILE A 107 0.33 -3.69 11.62
N THR A 108 -0.21 -2.56 12.09
CA THR A 108 0.23 -1.93 13.32
C THR A 108 -0.38 -2.59 14.55
N HIS A 109 -1.66 -2.94 14.52
CA HIS A 109 -2.36 -3.52 15.67
C HIS A 109 -3.63 -4.30 15.25
N ALA A 110 -4.28 -4.93 16.24
CA ALA A 110 -5.38 -5.87 16.04
C ALA A 110 -6.78 -5.24 16.16
N HIS A 111 -6.96 -3.95 15.86
CA HIS A 111 -8.30 -3.44 15.62
C HIS A 111 -8.79 -3.87 14.23
N ILE A 112 -10.07 -4.18 14.16
CA ILE A 112 -10.65 -4.88 13.00
C ILE A 112 -10.49 -4.13 11.68
N GLY A 113 -10.52 -2.81 11.70
CA GLY A 113 -10.35 -1.96 10.54
C GLY A 113 -8.91 -1.94 9.95
N HIS A 114 -7.93 -2.59 10.60
CA HIS A 114 -6.54 -2.52 10.19
C HIS A 114 -6.01 -3.79 9.51
N TYR A 115 -6.77 -4.91 9.58
CA TYR A 115 -6.28 -6.19 9.04
C TYR A 115 -7.34 -7.03 8.33
N THR A 116 -8.62 -6.65 8.36
CA THR A 116 -9.68 -7.43 7.70
C THR A 116 -9.52 -7.50 6.19
N GLY A 117 -9.01 -6.45 5.57
CA GLY A 117 -8.76 -6.43 4.13
C GLY A 117 -7.72 -7.42 3.64
N LEU A 118 -6.93 -8.04 4.54
CA LEU A 118 -6.07 -9.16 4.15
C LEU A 118 -6.86 -10.31 3.50
N MET A 119 -8.14 -10.45 3.80
CA MET A 119 -9.00 -11.49 3.20
C MET A 119 -9.13 -11.35 1.69
N GLU A 120 -9.06 -10.13 1.17
CA GLU A 120 -9.12 -9.85 -0.26
C GLU A 120 -7.90 -10.39 -1.05
N LEU A 121 -6.83 -10.74 -0.33
CA LEU A 121 -5.67 -11.41 -0.92
C LEU A 121 -5.88 -12.91 -1.10
N GLY A 122 -6.95 -13.46 -0.55
CA GLY A 122 -7.30 -14.88 -0.57
C GLY A 122 -7.71 -15.38 -1.96
N ARG A 123 -7.82 -16.70 -2.05
CA ARG A 123 -8.14 -17.41 -3.30
C ARG A 123 -9.51 -17.06 -3.87
N GLU A 124 -10.47 -16.68 -3.01
CA GLU A 124 -11.84 -16.34 -3.40
C GLU A 124 -11.94 -14.95 -4.06
N ALA A 125 -10.94 -14.08 -3.84
CA ALA A 125 -10.88 -12.75 -4.42
C ALA A 125 -9.67 -12.63 -5.37
N MET A 126 -8.50 -12.24 -4.88
CA MET A 126 -7.33 -11.96 -5.73
C MET A 126 -6.48 -13.19 -6.03
N GLY A 127 -6.43 -14.16 -5.13
CA GLY A 127 -5.52 -15.30 -5.24
C GLY A 127 -4.05 -14.87 -5.23
N ALA A 128 -3.71 -13.88 -4.42
CA ALA A 128 -2.36 -13.36 -4.31
C ALA A 128 -1.36 -14.45 -3.90
N LYS A 129 -0.08 -14.23 -4.17
CA LYS A 129 0.98 -15.18 -3.85
C LYS A 129 2.07 -14.52 -3.02
N GLU A 130 2.27 -15.05 -1.81
CA GLU A 130 3.39 -14.77 -0.91
C GLU A 130 3.59 -13.26 -0.62
N ILE A 131 2.47 -12.51 -0.49
CA ILE A 131 2.56 -11.08 -0.14
C ILE A 131 3.12 -10.95 1.28
N PRO A 132 4.26 -10.26 1.48
CA PRO A 132 4.83 -10.07 2.81
C PRO A 132 3.91 -9.23 3.70
N VAL A 133 3.56 -9.76 4.88
CA VAL A 133 2.80 -9.04 5.91
C VAL A 133 3.67 -8.86 7.13
N TYR A 134 4.12 -7.65 7.35
CA TYR A 134 4.98 -7.26 8.46
C TYR A 134 4.15 -6.92 9.68
N THR A 135 4.40 -7.61 10.78
CA THR A 135 3.64 -7.41 12.02
C THR A 135 4.45 -7.82 13.25
N LEU A 136 3.95 -7.46 14.44
CA LEU A 136 4.55 -7.88 15.71
C LEU A 136 4.22 -9.35 16.01
N PRO A 137 5.02 -10.07 16.83
CA PRO A 137 4.87 -11.51 17.05
C PRO A 137 3.48 -11.94 17.53
N ARG A 138 2.84 -11.17 18.41
CA ARG A 138 1.49 -11.49 18.91
C ARG A 138 0.44 -11.43 17.78
N MET A 139 0.53 -10.42 16.91
CA MET A 139 -0.36 -10.28 15.78
C MET A 139 -0.10 -11.38 14.72
N ALA A 140 1.16 -11.73 14.47
CA ALA A 140 1.50 -12.85 13.60
C ALA A 140 0.89 -14.17 14.10
N ALA A 141 1.00 -14.45 15.40
CA ALA A 141 0.39 -15.63 16.02
C ALA A 141 -1.14 -15.60 15.89
N PHE A 142 -1.77 -14.45 16.10
CA PHE A 142 -3.20 -14.28 15.92
C PHE A 142 -3.63 -14.60 14.49
N LEU A 143 -3.03 -14.01 13.49
CA LEU A 143 -3.36 -14.23 12.08
C LEU A 143 -3.15 -15.69 11.68
N LYS A 144 -2.06 -16.32 12.13
CA LYS A 144 -1.75 -17.72 11.82
C LYS A 144 -2.77 -18.71 12.39
N ASN A 145 -3.28 -18.46 13.60
CA ASN A 145 -4.05 -19.43 14.38
C ASN A 145 -5.56 -19.18 14.32
N ASN A 146 -6.02 -18.12 13.65
CA ASN A 146 -7.44 -17.79 13.56
C ASN A 146 -7.91 -17.73 12.11
N GLY A 147 -9.08 -18.31 11.85
CA GLY A 147 -9.75 -18.13 10.57
C GLY A 147 -10.33 -16.71 10.42
N PRO A 148 -10.46 -16.21 9.18
CA PRO A 148 -10.04 -16.84 7.92
C PRO A 148 -8.55 -16.65 7.59
N TRP A 149 -7.80 -15.80 8.32
CA TRP A 149 -6.41 -15.41 8.01
C TRP A 149 -5.43 -16.58 8.01
N GLY A 150 -5.64 -17.58 8.90
CA GLY A 150 -4.81 -18.78 8.92
C GLY A 150 -4.82 -19.54 7.59
N GLN A 151 -5.94 -19.52 6.85
CA GLN A 151 -6.02 -20.08 5.51
C GLN A 151 -5.11 -19.34 4.53
N LEU A 152 -5.06 -18.00 4.60
CA LEU A 152 -4.19 -17.20 3.74
C LEU A 152 -2.70 -17.57 3.91
N VAL A 153 -2.31 -17.84 5.16
CA VAL A 153 -0.95 -18.29 5.49
C VAL A 153 -0.68 -19.70 4.95
N GLN A 154 -1.63 -20.63 5.17
CA GLN A 154 -1.50 -22.02 4.72
C GLN A 154 -1.44 -22.13 3.19
N LEU A 155 -2.26 -21.35 2.48
CA LEU A 155 -2.30 -21.33 1.02
C LEU A 155 -1.22 -20.43 0.40
N LYS A 156 -0.36 -19.82 1.23
CA LYS A 156 0.69 -18.90 0.80
C LYS A 156 0.17 -17.69 0.00
N ASN A 157 -1.04 -17.23 0.30
CA ASN A 157 -1.49 -15.95 -0.22
C ASN A 157 -0.72 -14.81 0.43
N ILE A 158 -0.44 -14.93 1.74
CA ILE A 158 0.40 -14.02 2.51
C ILE A 158 1.55 -14.76 3.19
N GLU A 159 2.65 -14.05 3.43
CA GLU A 159 3.80 -14.51 4.20
C GLU A 159 4.02 -13.60 5.41
N LEU A 160 3.84 -14.13 6.62
CA LEU A 160 4.03 -13.36 7.85
C LEU A 160 5.51 -13.11 8.10
N LYS A 161 5.88 -11.83 8.16
CA LYS A 161 7.24 -11.35 8.45
C LYS A 161 7.24 -10.61 9.78
N ARG A 162 8.33 -10.75 10.54
CA ARG A 162 8.50 -9.97 11.76
C ARG A 162 8.93 -8.55 11.44
N ALA A 163 8.15 -7.55 11.87
CA ALA A 163 8.60 -6.17 11.88
C ALA A 163 9.77 -6.02 12.88
N GLN A 164 10.91 -5.52 12.40
CA GLN A 164 12.10 -5.29 13.24
C GLN A 164 12.46 -3.80 13.16
N THR A 165 12.69 -3.19 14.32
CA THR A 165 13.32 -1.87 14.40
C THR A 165 14.84 -2.09 14.53
N LYS A 166 15.62 -1.62 13.56
CA LYS A 166 17.05 -1.39 13.78
C LYS A 166 17.18 -0.04 14.49
N LEU A 167 17.21 -0.02 15.81
CA LEU A 167 17.71 1.13 16.55
C LEU A 167 19.22 1.17 16.30
N SER A 168 19.67 2.02 15.38
CA SER A 168 21.07 2.41 15.34
C SER A 168 21.29 3.36 16.53
N HIS A 169 21.86 2.88 17.61
CA HIS A 169 22.41 3.76 18.63
C HIS A 169 23.54 4.57 17.95
N ARG A 170 23.31 5.85 17.72
CA ARG A 170 24.33 6.84 17.45
C ARG A 170 24.79 7.43 18.77
#